data_cd333795252eec7416013f9b4efdedf6
#
_entry.id   cd333795252eec7416013f9b4efdedf6
#
_cell.length_a   1.000
_cell.length_b   1.000
_cell.length_c   1.000
_cell.angle_alpha   90.00
_cell.angle_beta   90.00
_cell.angle_gamma   90.00
#
_symmetry.space_group_name_H-M   'P 1'
#
loop_
_entity.id
_entity.type
_entity.pdbx_description
1 polymer ?
#
loop_
_entity_poly.entity_id
_entity_poly.type
_entity_poly.pdbx_seq_one_letter_code
_entity_poly.pdbx_strand_id
1 'polypeptide(L)'
;HSVSASSAPYRLSDALNRHIPGLKSTLLLRRRKEIDGLEIHRTPARRATDALRRHLAHGFDILLPERRKDLPFSLNVLGMGFDTAQMEKADVVHLHWIGGRTVDFSQLCHIRRPLVYTLHDMFACTAGCHCTMDCGLFQDECRGNCPQLGAPRLFRNIPAWLFSRKRRAFGRIPSLTLVTPSLWLKREVERSCMFPGRKIVQIYNPVDTDLFRPAENRNAIRAGLGIPPGAFVIACGATGLFNPVKGGHFIPLVLEEL
;
A
#
# COMPACT_ATOMS: atom_id res chain seq x y z
N HIS A 1 5.19 -6.86 6.22
CA HIS A 1 6.10 -5.92 5.58
C HIS A 1 6.82 -5.12 6.66
N SER A 2 8.14 -5.07 6.60
CA SER A 2 8.95 -4.21 7.45
C SER A 2 8.94 -2.82 6.83
N VAL A 3 8.55 -1.80 7.61
CA VAL A 3 8.83 -0.42 7.24
C VAL A 3 10.35 -0.30 7.22
N SER A 4 10.93 0.07 6.08
CA SER A 4 12.34 0.42 5.99
C SER A 4 12.48 1.93 6.11
N ALA A 5 13.65 2.42 6.51
CA ALA A 5 13.93 3.86 6.55
C ALA A 5 13.72 4.55 5.19
N SER A 6 13.71 3.78 4.10
CA SER A 6 13.40 4.26 2.74
C SER A 6 11.90 4.29 2.40
N SER A 7 11.01 3.82 3.27
CA SER A 7 9.57 3.81 2.97
C SER A 7 8.91 5.18 3.11
N ALA A 8 7.89 5.44 2.30
CA ALA A 8 7.18 6.72 2.31
C ALA A 8 6.60 7.09 3.70
N PRO A 9 5.98 6.17 4.48
CA PRO A 9 5.50 6.50 5.82
C PRO A 9 6.60 6.96 6.77
N TYR A 10 7.77 6.33 6.70
CA TYR A 10 8.92 6.71 7.51
C TYR A 10 9.40 8.12 7.16
N ARG A 11 9.68 8.37 5.85
CA ARG A 11 10.16 9.69 5.40
C ARG A 11 9.17 10.80 5.74
N LEU A 12 7.87 10.52 5.61
CA LEU A 12 6.84 11.49 5.98
C LEU A 12 6.87 11.78 7.49
N SER A 13 6.90 10.74 8.33
CA SER A 13 6.93 10.91 9.78
C SER A 13 8.18 11.65 10.26
N ASP A 14 9.34 11.32 9.70
CA ASP A 14 10.61 11.98 9.98
C ASP A 14 10.58 13.46 9.55
N ALA A 15 10.13 13.75 8.33
CA ALA A 15 10.02 15.12 7.82
C ALA A 15 9.04 15.97 8.64
N LEU A 16 7.89 15.41 9.04
CA LEU A 16 6.92 16.10 9.90
C LEU A 16 7.53 16.46 11.26
N ASN A 17 8.25 15.54 11.88
CA ASN A 17 8.90 15.78 13.18
C ASN A 17 10.03 16.80 13.09
N ARG A 18 10.77 16.85 11.97
CA ARG A 18 11.90 17.79 11.80
C ARG A 18 11.48 19.18 11.39
N HIS A 19 10.45 19.28 10.53
CA HIS A 19 10.18 20.54 9.83
C HIS A 19 8.90 21.25 10.29
N ILE A 20 8.04 20.59 11.09
CA ILE A 20 6.79 21.21 11.56
C ILE A 20 6.84 21.41 13.08
N PRO A 21 7.11 22.65 13.56
CA PRO A 21 7.14 22.94 14.98
C PRO A 21 5.82 22.60 15.67
N GLY A 22 5.90 21.95 16.82
CA GLY A 22 4.72 21.56 17.62
C GLY A 22 3.96 20.33 17.13
N LEU A 23 4.35 19.74 15.99
CA LEU A 23 3.79 18.48 15.51
C LEU A 23 4.63 17.29 16.00
N LYS A 24 3.97 16.29 16.56
CA LYS A 24 4.59 15.01 16.93
C LYS A 24 3.98 13.88 16.09
N SER A 25 4.78 13.30 15.21
CA SER A 25 4.41 12.13 14.43
C SER A 25 5.01 10.87 15.03
N THR A 26 4.18 9.87 15.27
CA THR A 26 4.56 8.58 15.86
C THR A 26 4.14 7.45 14.94
N LEU A 27 4.99 6.46 14.74
CA LEU A 27 4.67 5.29 13.92
C LEU A 27 4.10 4.16 14.77
N LEU A 28 2.90 3.70 14.41
CA LEU A 28 2.30 2.49 14.98
C LEU A 28 2.58 1.32 14.04
N LEU A 29 3.49 0.44 14.43
CA LEU A 29 3.93 -0.71 13.63
C LEU A 29 3.48 -2.02 14.25
N ARG A 30 3.14 -2.97 13.38
CA ARG A 30 2.76 -4.31 13.81
C ARG A 30 3.95 -5.23 14.09
N ARG A 31 5.00 -5.16 13.27
CA ARG A 31 6.22 -5.95 13.41
C ARG A 31 7.37 -5.05 13.87
N ARG A 32 8.21 -5.64 14.73
CA ARG A 32 9.34 -4.98 15.32
C ARG A 32 10.39 -4.62 14.27
N LYS A 33 10.66 -3.34 14.10
CA LYS A 33 11.93 -2.83 13.64
C LYS A 33 12.19 -1.56 14.43
N GLU A 34 13.30 -1.51 15.10
CA GLU A 34 13.80 -0.26 15.67
C GLU A 34 14.30 0.59 14.51
N ILE A 35 13.90 1.83 14.51
CA ILE A 35 14.34 2.81 13.53
C ILE A 35 14.80 4.00 14.37
N ASP A 36 16.08 4.31 14.27
CA ASP A 36 16.70 5.39 15.03
C ASP A 36 15.97 6.72 14.80
N GLY A 37 15.71 7.43 15.90
CA GLY A 37 15.09 8.75 15.88
C GLY A 37 13.57 8.79 15.76
N LEU A 38 12.87 7.64 15.73
CA LEU A 38 11.39 7.61 15.70
C LEU A 38 10.78 6.86 16.86
N GLU A 39 9.74 7.46 17.43
CA GLU A 39 8.91 6.81 18.42
C GLU A 39 8.02 5.76 17.75
N ILE A 40 8.21 4.49 18.12
CA ILE A 40 7.46 3.37 17.56
C ILE A 40 6.63 2.72 18.66
N HIS A 41 5.31 2.77 18.50
CA HIS A 41 4.40 1.98 19.32
C HIS A 41 4.10 0.64 18.66
N ARG A 42 4.02 -0.40 19.48
CA ARG A 42 3.70 -1.76 19.05
C ARG A 42 2.25 -2.08 19.38
N THR A 43 1.54 -2.60 18.42
CA THR A 43 0.26 -3.24 18.70
C THR A 43 0.53 -4.51 19.52
N PRO A 44 -0.03 -4.66 20.74
CA PRO A 44 0.12 -5.86 21.53
C PRO A 44 -0.30 -7.09 20.72
N ALA A 45 0.58 -8.09 20.66
CA ALA A 45 0.25 -9.33 19.98
C ALA A 45 -0.75 -10.12 20.84
N ARG A 46 -1.97 -10.23 20.40
CA ARG A 46 -2.94 -11.22 20.91
C ARG A 46 -2.61 -12.59 20.31
N ARG A 47 -1.54 -13.23 20.79
CA ARG A 47 -0.89 -14.39 20.15
C ARG A 47 -1.85 -15.52 19.79
N ALA A 48 -2.77 -15.88 20.65
CA ALA A 48 -3.71 -16.98 20.39
C ALA A 48 -4.75 -16.61 19.31
N THR A 49 -5.36 -15.41 19.41
CA THR A 49 -6.36 -14.96 18.42
C THR A 49 -5.72 -14.67 17.07
N ASP A 50 -4.50 -14.17 17.03
CA ASP A 50 -3.76 -13.94 15.79
C ASP A 50 -3.31 -15.25 15.13
N ALA A 51 -2.96 -16.28 15.94
CA ALA A 51 -2.66 -17.62 15.42
C ALA A 51 -3.91 -18.25 14.79
N LEU A 52 -5.04 -18.26 15.51
CA LEU A 52 -6.31 -18.77 15.00
C LEU A 52 -6.75 -18.05 13.71
N ARG A 53 -6.70 -16.72 13.71
CA ARG A 53 -7.03 -15.92 12.51
C ARG A 53 -6.12 -16.24 11.32
N ARG A 54 -4.84 -16.50 11.56
CA ARG A 54 -3.90 -16.93 10.49
C ARG A 54 -4.25 -18.29 9.92
N HIS A 55 -4.58 -19.26 10.78
CA HIS A 55 -4.98 -20.60 10.31
C HIS A 55 -6.28 -20.57 9.51
N LEU A 56 -7.30 -19.88 10.01
CA LEU A 56 -8.56 -19.71 9.29
C LEU A 56 -8.36 -18.99 7.97
N ALA A 57 -7.53 -17.96 7.94
CA ALA A 57 -7.25 -17.21 6.72
C ALA A 57 -6.43 -18.02 5.71
N HIS A 58 -5.56 -18.94 6.17
CA HIS A 58 -4.86 -19.88 5.29
C HIS A 58 -5.83 -20.87 4.63
N GLY A 59 -6.87 -21.30 5.36
CA GLY A 59 -7.95 -22.11 4.80
C GLY A 59 -8.63 -21.45 3.60
N PHE A 60 -8.86 -20.14 3.64
CA PHE A 60 -9.38 -19.40 2.49
C PHE A 60 -8.42 -19.35 1.29
N ASP A 61 -7.11 -19.31 1.52
CA ASP A 61 -6.12 -19.36 0.43
C ASP A 61 -6.12 -20.74 -0.26
N ILE A 62 -6.39 -21.82 0.49
CA ILE A 62 -6.48 -23.19 -0.05
C ILE A 62 -7.75 -23.35 -0.92
N LEU A 63 -8.86 -22.69 -0.56
CA LEU A 63 -10.11 -22.73 -1.32
C LEU A 63 -10.02 -22.01 -2.69
N LEU A 64 -8.94 -21.30 -2.95
CA LEU A 64 -8.70 -20.56 -4.20
C LEU A 64 -7.40 -21.02 -4.88
N PRO A 65 -7.29 -22.28 -5.31
CA PRO A 65 -6.06 -22.86 -5.85
C PRO A 65 -5.62 -22.21 -7.16
N GLU A 66 -6.57 -21.72 -7.96
CA GLU A 66 -6.34 -21.11 -9.27
C GLU A 66 -5.94 -19.61 -9.17
N ARG A 67 -5.82 -19.08 -7.94
CA ARG A 67 -5.42 -17.69 -7.75
C ARG A 67 -4.05 -17.43 -8.37
N ARG A 68 -3.93 -16.36 -9.15
CA ARG A 68 -2.66 -15.90 -9.71
C ARG A 68 -1.69 -15.56 -8.59
N LYS A 69 -0.55 -16.27 -8.54
CA LYS A 69 0.50 -16.09 -7.51
C LYS A 69 1.53 -15.03 -7.90
N ASP A 70 1.60 -14.69 -9.17
CA ASP A 70 2.47 -13.67 -9.75
C ASP A 70 1.97 -12.24 -9.49
N LEU A 71 0.68 -12.07 -9.19
CA LEU A 71 0.08 -10.79 -8.87
C LEU A 71 -0.28 -10.70 -7.37
N PRO A 72 0.03 -9.58 -6.71
CA PRO A 72 -0.30 -9.40 -5.31
C PRO A 72 -1.81 -9.22 -5.11
N PHE A 73 -2.41 -10.08 -4.30
CA PHE A 73 -3.82 -10.02 -3.90
C PHE A 73 -3.95 -10.26 -2.40
N SER A 74 -4.65 -9.39 -1.70
CA SER A 74 -4.91 -9.50 -0.26
C SER A 74 -6.37 -9.82 0.00
N LEU A 75 -6.69 -11.07 0.36
CA LEU A 75 -8.06 -11.49 0.67
C LEU A 75 -8.66 -10.73 1.86
N ASN A 76 -7.87 -10.42 2.87
CA ASN A 76 -8.24 -9.66 4.08
C ASN A 76 -9.59 -10.09 4.72
N VAL A 77 -9.94 -11.38 4.62
CA VAL A 77 -11.18 -11.93 5.19
C VAL A 77 -11.15 -11.76 6.70
N LEU A 78 -10.03 -12.11 7.31
CA LEU A 78 -9.75 -11.94 8.73
C LEU A 78 -8.49 -11.07 8.86
N GLY A 79 -8.69 -9.78 9.04
CA GLY A 79 -7.62 -8.86 9.37
C GLY A 79 -7.14 -9.07 10.80
N MET A 80 -5.91 -8.67 11.05
CA MET A 80 -5.40 -8.65 12.41
C MET A 80 -5.81 -7.34 13.08
N GLY A 81 -6.11 -7.39 14.38
CA GLY A 81 -6.48 -6.20 15.15
C GLY A 81 -5.31 -5.23 15.31
N PHE A 82 -5.62 -3.98 15.52
CA PHE A 82 -4.68 -2.93 15.88
C PHE A 82 -5.11 -2.24 17.18
N ASP A 83 -4.21 -1.48 17.77
CA ASP A 83 -4.45 -0.78 19.02
C ASP A 83 -5.23 0.51 18.77
N THR A 84 -6.57 0.42 18.85
CA THR A 84 -7.46 1.58 18.71
C THR A 84 -7.27 2.59 19.83
N ALA A 85 -6.94 2.15 21.05
CA ALA A 85 -6.73 3.04 22.18
C ALA A 85 -5.53 3.98 21.95
N GLN A 86 -4.49 3.49 21.29
CA GLN A 86 -3.34 4.32 20.93
C GLN A 86 -3.69 5.31 19.82
N MET A 87 -4.52 4.89 18.85
CA MET A 87 -4.98 5.79 17.79
C MET A 87 -5.89 6.92 18.32
N GLU A 88 -6.71 6.64 19.35
CA GLU A 88 -7.58 7.65 19.94
C GLU A 88 -6.83 8.76 20.73
N LYS A 89 -5.54 8.54 21.06
CA LYS A 89 -4.69 9.57 21.68
C LYS A 89 -4.15 10.59 20.67
N ALA A 90 -4.21 10.27 19.36
CA ALA A 90 -3.74 11.16 18.32
C ALA A 90 -4.84 12.16 17.89
N ASP A 91 -4.44 13.33 17.40
CA ASP A 91 -5.37 14.29 16.80
C ASP A 91 -5.78 13.87 15.39
N VAL A 92 -4.88 13.18 14.68
CA VAL A 92 -5.10 12.63 13.34
C VAL A 92 -4.47 11.23 13.25
N VAL A 93 -5.19 10.28 12.66
CA VAL A 93 -4.67 8.95 12.35
C VAL A 93 -4.36 8.87 10.86
N HIS A 94 -3.13 8.48 10.51
CA HIS A 94 -2.71 8.35 9.12
C HIS A 94 -2.40 6.88 8.79
N LEU A 95 -3.19 6.30 7.89
CA LEU A 95 -3.00 4.93 7.43
C LEU A 95 -2.12 4.87 6.19
N HIS A 96 -1.21 3.91 6.17
CA HIS A 96 -0.42 3.54 5.02
C HIS A 96 -0.45 2.03 4.84
N TRP A 97 -0.68 1.58 3.62
CA TRP A 97 -0.62 0.18 3.20
C TRP A 97 -1.24 -0.82 4.19
N ILE A 98 -2.55 -0.91 4.19
CA ILE A 98 -3.34 -1.79 5.07
C ILE A 98 -3.69 -3.15 4.45
N GLY A 99 -3.00 -3.54 3.37
CA GLY A 99 -3.12 -4.86 2.75
C GLY A 99 -2.50 -5.99 3.57
N GLY A 100 -2.51 -7.22 3.04
CA GLY A 100 -1.83 -8.36 3.65
C GLY A 100 -2.33 -8.72 5.05
N ARG A 101 -3.61 -8.53 5.34
CA ARG A 101 -4.25 -8.82 6.65
C ARG A 101 -3.73 -7.93 7.81
N THR A 102 -3.08 -6.82 7.51
CA THR A 102 -2.51 -5.94 8.55
C THR A 102 -3.58 -5.26 9.40
N VAL A 103 -4.77 -5.05 8.85
CA VAL A 103 -5.87 -4.33 9.51
C VAL A 103 -7.15 -5.16 9.45
N ASP A 104 -7.87 -5.22 10.55
CA ASP A 104 -9.25 -5.67 10.57
C ASP A 104 -10.17 -4.50 10.21
N PHE A 105 -10.82 -4.58 9.05
CA PHE A 105 -11.72 -3.52 8.57
C PHE A 105 -12.87 -3.22 9.54
N SER A 106 -13.31 -4.22 10.33
CA SER A 106 -14.37 -4.00 11.31
C SER A 106 -13.96 -3.04 12.43
N GLN A 107 -12.67 -2.84 12.64
CA GLN A 107 -12.15 -1.91 13.67
C GLN A 107 -11.98 -0.48 13.16
N LEU A 108 -11.89 -0.28 11.85
CA LEU A 108 -11.71 1.07 11.29
C LEU A 108 -12.85 2.03 11.66
N CYS A 109 -14.09 1.52 11.72
CA CYS A 109 -15.24 2.35 12.08
C CYS A 109 -15.29 2.77 13.56
N HIS A 110 -14.43 2.20 14.41
CA HIS A 110 -14.31 2.61 15.80
C HIS A 110 -13.32 3.74 16.01
N ILE A 111 -12.53 4.10 14.99
CA ILE A 111 -11.64 5.26 15.03
C ILE A 111 -12.50 6.51 14.88
N ARG A 112 -12.55 7.34 15.93
CA ARG A 112 -13.31 8.58 15.96
C ARG A 112 -12.52 9.80 15.51
N ARG A 113 -11.20 9.67 15.45
CA ARG A 113 -10.29 10.73 15.01
C ARG A 113 -10.33 10.92 13.51
N PRO A 114 -10.06 12.12 13.00
CA PRO A 114 -9.87 12.33 11.57
C PRO A 114 -8.87 11.31 11.01
N LEU A 115 -9.25 10.62 9.95
CA LEU A 115 -8.46 9.56 9.35
C LEU A 115 -8.02 9.98 7.96
N VAL A 116 -6.72 9.97 7.74
CA VAL A 116 -6.08 10.13 6.44
C VAL A 116 -5.62 8.74 5.98
N TYR A 117 -5.89 8.39 4.73
CA TYR A 117 -5.39 7.14 4.17
C TYR A 117 -4.63 7.40 2.87
N THR A 118 -3.30 7.25 2.91
CA THR A 118 -2.48 7.28 1.70
C THR A 118 -2.48 5.93 1.03
N LEU A 119 -3.01 5.90 -0.17
CA LEU A 119 -3.03 4.73 -1.03
C LEU A 119 -1.70 4.61 -1.77
N HIS A 120 -1.05 3.46 -1.66
CA HIS A 120 0.19 3.17 -2.38
C HIS A 120 -0.01 2.25 -3.58
N ASP A 121 -1.21 1.68 -3.71
CA ASP A 121 -1.64 0.77 -4.76
C ASP A 121 -3.17 0.74 -4.86
N MET A 122 -3.71 -0.13 -5.69
CA MET A 122 -5.15 -0.26 -5.95
C MET A 122 -5.91 -1.06 -4.88
N PHE A 123 -5.24 -1.62 -3.86
CA PHE A 123 -5.89 -2.49 -2.87
C PHE A 123 -7.10 -1.85 -2.21
N ALA A 124 -7.03 -0.56 -1.89
CA ALA A 124 -8.12 0.13 -1.19
C ALA A 124 -9.41 0.22 -2.03
N CYS A 125 -9.28 0.38 -3.34
CA CYS A 125 -10.41 0.60 -4.27
C CYS A 125 -10.82 -0.64 -5.07
N THR A 126 -10.28 -1.83 -4.76
CA THR A 126 -10.60 -3.12 -5.39
C THR A 126 -11.15 -4.12 -4.36
N ALA A 127 -11.48 -5.34 -4.78
CA ALA A 127 -11.78 -6.43 -3.85
C ALA A 127 -10.55 -6.82 -2.99
N GLY A 128 -9.36 -6.84 -3.61
CA GLY A 128 -8.13 -7.24 -2.95
C GLY A 128 -6.88 -7.12 -3.82
N CYS A 129 -7.03 -6.79 -5.11
CA CYS A 129 -5.92 -6.59 -6.03
C CYS A 129 -5.10 -5.36 -5.63
N HIS A 130 -3.77 -5.49 -5.66
CA HIS A 130 -2.85 -4.36 -5.52
C HIS A 130 -2.55 -3.70 -6.87
N CYS A 131 -2.70 -4.46 -7.96
CA CYS A 131 -2.63 -4.00 -9.34
C CYS A 131 -3.75 -4.68 -10.14
N THR A 132 -4.56 -3.91 -10.83
CA THR A 132 -5.70 -4.46 -11.58
C THR A 132 -5.30 -5.01 -12.94
N MET A 133 -4.11 -4.64 -13.44
CA MET A 133 -3.75 -4.84 -14.85
C MET A 133 -4.87 -4.25 -15.75
N ASP A 134 -5.41 -5.03 -16.67
CA ASP A 134 -6.48 -4.60 -17.57
C ASP A 134 -7.90 -4.82 -17.03
N CYS A 135 -8.03 -5.20 -15.75
CA CYS A 135 -9.33 -5.50 -15.14
C CYS A 135 -10.06 -4.22 -14.71
N GLY A 136 -11.22 -3.95 -15.30
CA GLY A 136 -12.11 -2.84 -14.95
C GLY A 136 -13.20 -3.16 -13.93
N LEU A 137 -13.31 -4.39 -13.42
CA LEU A 137 -14.42 -4.82 -12.53
C LEU A 137 -14.55 -4.02 -11.22
N PHE A 138 -13.47 -3.37 -10.77
CA PHE A 138 -13.49 -2.53 -9.57
C PHE A 138 -14.41 -1.29 -9.69
N GLN A 139 -14.78 -0.94 -10.91
CA GLN A 139 -15.72 0.15 -11.20
C GLN A 139 -17.18 -0.30 -10.94
N ASP A 140 -17.44 -1.61 -11.02
CA ASP A 140 -18.73 -2.24 -10.71
C ASP A 140 -18.57 -3.25 -9.55
N GLU A 141 -18.14 -2.78 -8.39
CA GLU A 141 -18.06 -3.53 -7.13
C GLU A 141 -17.33 -4.88 -7.23
N CYS A 142 -16.43 -5.05 -8.20
CA CYS A 142 -15.75 -6.31 -8.51
C CYS A 142 -16.73 -7.48 -8.79
N ARG A 143 -17.89 -7.19 -9.40
CA ARG A 143 -18.85 -8.21 -9.81
C ARG A 143 -18.36 -8.94 -11.05
N GLY A 144 -18.51 -10.25 -11.06
CA GLY A 144 -18.13 -11.08 -12.21
C GLY A 144 -16.90 -11.95 -11.95
N ASN A 145 -16.32 -12.46 -13.04
CA ASN A 145 -15.19 -13.37 -12.98
C ASN A 145 -13.88 -12.60 -12.75
N CYS A 146 -13.37 -12.65 -11.52
CA CYS A 146 -12.11 -12.00 -11.19
C CYS A 146 -10.93 -12.72 -11.85
N PRO A 147 -10.15 -12.06 -12.73
CA PRO A 147 -9.04 -12.71 -13.43
C PRO A 147 -7.87 -13.07 -12.53
N GLN A 148 -7.79 -12.49 -11.34
CA GLN A 148 -6.73 -12.78 -10.37
C GLN A 148 -7.07 -13.89 -9.38
N LEU A 149 -8.36 -14.12 -9.11
CA LEU A 149 -8.77 -15.16 -8.17
C LEU A 149 -8.99 -16.52 -8.86
N GLY A 150 -9.30 -16.55 -10.17
CA GLY A 150 -9.59 -17.79 -10.88
C GLY A 150 -10.68 -18.62 -10.16
N ALA A 151 -11.64 -17.93 -9.51
CA ALA A 151 -12.51 -18.58 -8.55
C ALA A 151 -13.44 -19.59 -9.24
N PRO A 152 -13.53 -20.84 -8.75
CA PRO A 152 -14.52 -21.83 -9.18
C PRO A 152 -15.94 -21.23 -9.13
N ARG A 153 -16.86 -21.77 -9.91
CA ARG A 153 -18.25 -21.25 -9.99
C ARG A 153 -18.90 -21.02 -8.63
N LEU A 154 -18.61 -21.87 -7.66
CA LEU A 154 -19.11 -21.76 -6.28
C LEU A 154 -18.62 -20.50 -5.56
N PHE A 155 -17.44 -19.98 -5.89
CA PHE A 155 -16.80 -18.85 -5.22
C PHE A 155 -16.74 -17.58 -6.07
N ARG A 156 -17.41 -17.55 -7.21
CA ARG A 156 -17.37 -16.41 -8.16
C ARG A 156 -17.83 -15.09 -7.55
N ASN A 157 -18.61 -15.12 -6.48
CA ASN A 157 -19.11 -13.93 -5.78
C ASN A 157 -18.16 -13.42 -4.68
N ILE A 158 -17.06 -14.13 -4.40
CA ILE A 158 -16.09 -13.72 -3.37
C ILE A 158 -15.55 -12.31 -3.64
N PRO A 159 -15.15 -11.91 -4.87
CA PRO A 159 -14.66 -10.57 -5.11
C PRO A 159 -15.67 -9.49 -4.75
N ALA A 160 -16.91 -9.64 -5.18
CA ALA A 160 -17.98 -8.69 -4.87
C ALA A 160 -18.27 -8.63 -3.36
N TRP A 161 -18.24 -9.75 -2.66
CA TRP A 161 -18.40 -9.81 -1.21
C TRP A 161 -17.25 -9.11 -0.49
N LEU A 162 -15.98 -9.33 -0.89
CA LEU A 162 -14.81 -8.66 -0.33
C LEU A 162 -14.90 -7.15 -0.54
N PHE A 163 -15.30 -6.74 -1.75
CA PHE A 163 -15.49 -5.33 -2.10
C PHE A 163 -16.56 -4.67 -1.22
N SER A 164 -17.75 -5.28 -1.16
CA SER A 164 -18.88 -4.77 -0.36
C SER A 164 -18.56 -4.69 1.13
N ARG A 165 -17.83 -5.68 1.66
CA ARG A 165 -17.37 -5.67 3.06
C ARG A 165 -16.43 -4.49 3.33
N LYS A 166 -15.48 -4.26 2.44
CA LYS A 166 -14.53 -3.15 2.53
C LYS A 166 -15.25 -1.80 2.39
N ARG A 167 -16.12 -1.66 1.40
CA ARG A 167 -16.93 -0.45 1.18
C ARG A 167 -17.78 -0.09 2.40
N ARG A 168 -18.43 -1.07 3.01
CA ARG A 168 -19.19 -0.85 4.26
C ARG A 168 -18.30 -0.37 5.41
N ALA A 169 -17.10 -0.93 5.56
CA ALA A 169 -16.17 -0.52 6.59
C ALA A 169 -15.70 0.93 6.39
N PHE A 170 -15.27 1.29 5.20
CA PHE A 170 -14.86 2.66 4.87
C PHE A 170 -16.03 3.65 4.94
N GLY A 171 -17.23 3.22 4.55
CA GLY A 171 -18.45 4.04 4.64
C GLY A 171 -18.81 4.47 6.07
N ARG A 172 -18.46 3.65 7.06
CA ARG A 172 -18.71 3.92 8.48
C ARG A 172 -17.69 4.83 9.16
N ILE A 173 -16.58 5.14 8.51
CA ILE A 173 -15.58 6.07 9.07
C ILE A 173 -16.13 7.50 8.97
N PRO A 174 -16.29 8.22 10.11
CA PRO A 174 -16.93 9.54 10.09
C PRO A 174 -16.15 10.55 9.25
N SER A 175 -14.85 10.66 9.45
CA SER A 175 -13.96 11.58 8.75
C SER A 175 -12.84 10.82 8.08
N LEU A 176 -12.91 10.67 6.75
CA LEU A 176 -11.93 9.97 5.93
C LEU A 176 -11.51 10.85 4.75
N THR A 177 -10.22 11.16 4.68
CA THR A 177 -9.58 11.78 3.52
C THR A 177 -8.63 10.79 2.88
N LEU A 178 -8.73 10.62 1.56
CA LEU A 178 -7.83 9.77 0.79
C LEU A 178 -6.72 10.59 0.16
N VAL A 179 -5.50 10.07 0.22
CA VAL A 179 -4.33 10.66 -0.43
C VAL A 179 -3.79 9.67 -1.45
N THR A 180 -3.49 10.15 -2.64
CA THR A 180 -2.88 9.35 -3.72
C THR A 180 -1.54 9.95 -4.13
N PRO A 181 -0.47 9.14 -4.31
CA PRO A 181 0.85 9.64 -4.66
C PRO A 181 1.02 9.95 -6.15
N SER A 182 -0.03 9.80 -6.95
CA SER A 182 -0.02 10.12 -8.37
C SER A 182 -1.41 10.50 -8.89
N LEU A 183 -1.44 11.28 -9.96
CA LEU A 183 -2.69 11.62 -10.65
C LEU A 183 -3.35 10.38 -11.29
N TRP A 184 -2.54 9.41 -11.73
CA TRP A 184 -3.06 8.14 -12.24
C TRP A 184 -3.88 7.42 -11.16
N LEU A 185 -3.30 7.19 -9.98
CA LEU A 185 -4.00 6.49 -8.90
C LEU A 185 -5.22 7.28 -8.41
N LYS A 186 -5.15 8.63 -8.41
CA LYS A 186 -6.31 9.47 -8.11
C LYS A 186 -7.47 9.16 -9.05
N ARG A 187 -7.23 9.17 -10.37
CA ARG A 187 -8.25 8.85 -11.36
C ARG A 187 -8.82 7.44 -11.19
N GLU A 188 -7.99 6.45 -10.90
CA GLU A 188 -8.46 5.09 -10.66
C GLU A 188 -9.34 4.98 -9.41
N VAL A 189 -8.99 5.69 -8.33
CA VAL A 189 -9.80 5.74 -7.10
C VAL A 189 -11.14 6.45 -7.35
N GLU A 190 -11.15 7.53 -8.13
CA GLU A 190 -12.36 8.26 -8.52
C GLU A 190 -13.29 7.43 -9.41
N ARG A 191 -12.74 6.55 -10.26
CA ARG A 191 -13.49 5.60 -11.09
C ARG A 191 -14.09 4.44 -10.28
N SER A 192 -13.55 4.16 -9.10
CA SER A 192 -14.04 3.11 -8.22
C SER A 192 -15.26 3.59 -7.43
N CYS A 193 -16.30 2.75 -7.35
CA CYS A 193 -17.45 3.00 -6.49
C CYS A 193 -17.19 2.75 -4.99
N MET A 194 -15.93 2.53 -4.58
CA MET A 194 -15.54 2.26 -3.19
C MET A 194 -15.77 3.43 -2.24
N PHE A 195 -15.50 4.66 -2.70
CA PHE A 195 -15.41 5.86 -1.88
C PHE A 195 -16.36 6.99 -2.31
N PRO A 196 -17.68 6.74 -2.42
CA PRO A 196 -18.60 7.76 -2.89
C PRO A 196 -18.58 8.97 -1.95
N GLY A 197 -18.41 10.17 -2.53
CA GLY A 197 -18.45 11.44 -1.80
C GLY A 197 -17.26 11.71 -0.87
N ARG A 198 -16.23 10.86 -0.87
CA ARG A 198 -15.02 11.08 -0.03
C ARG A 198 -14.06 12.05 -0.71
N LYS A 199 -13.39 12.87 0.12
CA LYS A 199 -12.33 13.77 -0.35
C LYS A 199 -11.12 12.95 -0.81
N ILE A 200 -10.66 13.16 -2.05
CA ILE A 200 -9.48 12.53 -2.64
C ILE A 200 -8.50 13.63 -3.04
N VAL A 201 -7.31 13.61 -2.46
CA VAL A 201 -6.25 14.59 -2.69
C VAL A 201 -5.04 13.89 -3.29
N GLN A 202 -4.42 14.49 -4.29
CA GLN A 202 -3.14 14.02 -4.80
C GLN A 202 -2.01 14.75 -4.05
N ILE A 203 -1.11 13.96 -3.43
CA ILE A 203 0.12 14.45 -2.76
C ILE A 203 1.22 13.44 -3.06
N TYR A 204 2.30 13.87 -3.70
CA TYR A 204 3.43 13.00 -4.01
C TYR A 204 4.09 12.44 -2.74
N ASN A 205 4.70 11.26 -2.86
CA ASN A 205 5.52 10.73 -1.78
C ASN A 205 6.73 11.66 -1.52
N PRO A 206 7.09 11.88 -0.24
CA PRO A 206 8.25 12.72 0.08
C PRO A 206 9.55 12.09 -0.39
N VAL A 207 10.46 12.92 -0.87
CA VAL A 207 11.83 12.57 -1.24
C VAL A 207 12.76 13.54 -0.51
N ASP A 208 13.85 13.02 0.03
CA ASP A 208 14.90 13.82 0.62
C ASP A 208 15.71 14.48 -0.51
N THR A 209 15.50 15.77 -0.73
CA THR A 209 16.12 16.54 -1.81
C THR A 209 17.56 16.94 -1.50
N ASP A 210 18.01 16.86 -0.25
CA ASP A 210 19.40 17.07 0.13
C ASP A 210 20.26 15.85 -0.24
N LEU A 211 19.67 14.65 -0.07
CA LEU A 211 20.31 13.40 -0.46
C LEU A 211 20.21 13.14 -1.98
N PHE A 212 19.01 13.31 -2.56
CA PHE A 212 18.73 13.06 -3.98
C PHE A 212 18.81 14.36 -4.78
N ARG A 213 20.04 14.85 -4.99
CA ARG A 213 20.36 16.06 -5.75
C ARG A 213 21.36 15.78 -6.86
N PRO A 214 21.44 16.62 -7.90
CA PRO A 214 22.49 16.52 -8.90
C PRO A 214 23.87 16.55 -8.24
N ALA A 215 24.75 15.65 -8.66
CA ALA A 215 26.10 15.59 -8.11
C ALA A 215 26.97 16.77 -8.62
N GLU A 216 27.68 17.39 -7.70
CA GLU A 216 28.63 18.48 -8.03
C GLU A 216 29.78 17.97 -8.89
N ASN A 217 30.27 16.77 -8.63
CA ASN A 217 31.35 16.14 -9.38
C ASN A 217 30.90 14.89 -10.14
N ARG A 218 29.99 15.09 -11.09
CA ARG A 218 29.41 14.00 -11.92
C ARG A 218 30.52 13.19 -12.62
N ASN A 219 31.56 13.84 -13.15
CA ASN A 219 32.60 13.15 -13.92
C ASN A 219 33.44 12.22 -13.03
N ALA A 220 33.78 12.62 -11.81
CA ALA A 220 34.52 11.77 -10.88
C ALA A 220 33.68 10.55 -10.45
N ILE A 221 32.39 10.74 -10.21
CA ILE A 221 31.48 9.63 -9.88
C ILE A 221 31.40 8.63 -11.04
N ARG A 222 31.25 9.12 -12.27
CA ARG A 222 31.21 8.26 -13.47
C ARG A 222 32.52 7.50 -13.64
N ALA A 223 33.66 8.16 -13.48
CA ALA A 223 34.98 7.52 -13.56
C ALA A 223 35.13 6.43 -12.47
N GLY A 224 34.72 6.73 -11.22
CA GLY A 224 34.73 5.75 -10.13
C GLY A 224 33.82 4.53 -10.36
N LEU A 225 32.78 4.67 -11.18
CA LEU A 225 31.91 3.58 -11.61
C LEU A 225 32.35 2.91 -12.91
N GLY A 226 33.50 3.30 -13.49
CA GLY A 226 33.99 2.76 -14.76
C GLY A 226 33.13 3.13 -15.98
N ILE A 227 32.35 4.22 -15.90
CA ILE A 227 31.48 4.66 -16.99
C ILE A 227 32.31 5.54 -17.95
N PRO A 228 32.43 5.17 -19.25
CA PRO A 228 33.20 5.95 -20.22
C PRO A 228 32.68 7.39 -20.37
N PRO A 229 33.56 8.35 -20.69
CA PRO A 229 33.12 9.70 -21.02
C PRO A 229 32.14 9.69 -22.20
N GLY A 230 31.06 10.47 -22.09
CA GLY A 230 30.04 10.55 -23.15
C GLY A 230 29.03 9.40 -23.21
N ALA A 231 29.26 8.30 -22.48
CA ALA A 231 28.31 7.19 -22.50
C ALA A 231 26.92 7.62 -21.98
N PHE A 232 25.88 7.23 -22.71
CA PHE A 232 24.51 7.34 -22.22
C PHE A 232 24.25 6.22 -21.20
N VAL A 233 23.69 6.55 -20.04
CA VAL A 233 23.50 5.59 -18.96
C VAL A 233 22.03 5.47 -18.63
N ILE A 234 21.50 4.27 -18.71
CA ILE A 234 20.16 3.92 -18.25
C ILE A 234 20.30 3.11 -16.96
N ALA A 235 19.75 3.62 -15.86
CA ALA A 235 19.70 2.92 -14.59
C ALA A 235 18.30 2.32 -14.39
N CYS A 236 18.24 1.01 -14.23
CA CYS A 236 17.01 0.28 -13.94
C CYS A 236 17.15 -0.50 -12.63
N GLY A 237 16.14 -0.44 -11.77
CA GLY A 237 16.18 -1.19 -10.52
C GLY A 237 14.82 -1.31 -9.87
N ALA A 238 14.51 -2.50 -9.39
CA ALA A 238 13.34 -2.76 -8.55
C ALA A 238 13.54 -4.05 -7.75
N THR A 239 12.90 -4.18 -6.60
CA THR A 239 12.78 -5.47 -5.94
C THR A 239 11.94 -6.40 -6.80
N GLY A 240 12.54 -7.49 -7.30
CA GLY A 240 11.87 -8.40 -8.26
C GLY A 240 11.59 -7.73 -9.60
N LEU A 241 12.63 -7.19 -10.25
CA LEU A 241 12.56 -6.43 -11.51
C LEU A 241 11.70 -7.11 -12.58
N PHE A 242 11.80 -8.44 -12.70
CA PHE A 242 11.04 -9.25 -13.68
C PHE A 242 9.62 -9.63 -13.21
N ASN A 243 9.18 -9.16 -12.03
CA ASN A 243 7.77 -9.29 -11.68
C ASN A 243 6.92 -8.49 -12.68
N PRO A 244 5.81 -9.02 -13.22
CA PRO A 244 4.97 -8.34 -14.22
C PRO A 244 4.59 -6.90 -13.87
N VAL A 245 4.34 -6.63 -12.58
CA VAL A 245 3.96 -5.27 -12.12
C VAL A 245 5.15 -4.28 -12.08
N LYS A 246 6.38 -4.73 -12.31
CA LYS A 246 7.59 -3.87 -12.31
C LYS A 246 8.07 -3.50 -13.71
N GLY A 247 7.53 -4.14 -14.74
CA GLY A 247 7.82 -3.79 -16.13
C GLY A 247 9.24 -4.15 -16.62
N GLY A 248 10.00 -4.97 -15.87
CA GLY A 248 11.37 -5.33 -16.26
C GLY A 248 11.48 -6.05 -17.62
N HIS A 249 10.38 -6.69 -18.04
CA HIS A 249 10.28 -7.34 -19.36
C HIS A 249 10.25 -6.34 -20.53
N PHE A 250 9.98 -5.06 -20.29
CA PHE A 250 10.05 -4.02 -21.32
C PHE A 250 11.47 -3.51 -21.56
N ILE A 251 12.43 -3.76 -20.64
CA ILE A 251 13.80 -3.23 -20.76
C ILE A 251 14.47 -3.65 -22.06
N PRO A 252 14.46 -4.95 -22.46
CA PRO A 252 15.06 -5.37 -23.73
C PRO A 252 14.42 -4.64 -24.94
N LEU A 253 13.10 -4.52 -24.96
CA LEU A 253 12.37 -3.86 -26.05
C LEU A 253 12.75 -2.38 -26.17
N VAL A 254 12.91 -1.67 -25.04
CA VAL A 254 13.38 -0.27 -25.05
C VAL A 254 14.81 -0.17 -25.54
N LEU A 255 15.69 -1.14 -25.23
CA LEU A 255 17.08 -1.14 -25.67
C LEU A 255 17.23 -1.45 -27.16
N GLU A 256 16.29 -2.17 -27.77
CA GLU A 256 16.25 -2.46 -29.20
C GLU A 256 15.87 -1.24 -30.03
N GLU A 257 15.19 -0.25 -29.44
CA GLU A 257 14.75 0.99 -30.10
C GLU A 257 15.75 2.16 -29.94
N LEU A 258 16.82 1.98 -29.15
CA LEU A 258 17.88 2.96 -28.90
C LEU A 258 19.13 2.74 -29.77
#